data_d5f2c04856e29b16496e8bc9274b23f6
#
_entry.id   d5f2c04856e29b16496e8bc9274b23f6
#
_cell.length_a   1.000
_cell.length_b   1.000
_cell.length_c   1.000
_cell.angle_alpha   90.00
_cell.angle_beta   90.00
_cell.angle_gamma   90.00
#
_symmetry.space_group_name_H-M   'P 1'
#
loop_
_entity.id
_entity.type
_entity.pdbx_description
1 polymer ?
#
loop_
_entity_poly.entity_id
_entity_poly.type
_entity_poly.pdbx_seq_one_letter_code
_entity_poly.pdbx_strand_id
1 'polypeptide(L)'
;MGTKKNMAKFGFRKICSCVSFLLTLSLSISLVAGSSFRPSVEQTPQVLASSYAPVLHFTQDEKFYPTSVDYIISSSVLKQRNSDGSSFIVDSSPTPNNLGTYTSSNLFLDNKLGTFDAIAGDYASKFQDLGFYAYVHVVSSDSSTIIQYWLFYSYNNGPLNDHQGDIEVIQVFLDGSGNPQKVLLSQHFSGENAAWSDVEKQGTHPVVYVAQGSHANYFKPYQGKIGLENDIVGSNGRTIVPSSLNLFILGEKDNHSPDQSWLDFAGRWGYWGTDQEVALGMVGPLGPIFSQDGVRWAQPQSYLDQTFSVSSNYFTLAWIAANFLLIFFVYTAIMGVWKTIGIVRLQRASGLMVGKFLKSRGSIGLMLGVLAILLTVAALALPWYNITASSQAGPLAGQGDVSLMTIDGINGLRVNMFLGSNGESSSGYKSLFSTQIPFSIMMAAGIVLLALDVIGVKNGKSIGRKFMISAVTSLLPFIIIFVFMMQLPSLMSLASSLMPDQSVLSEVEQMARTIAANPISGTVSQQFPVVGTTTVKWGFGIGAYIFLVAAIVRIIAGIIMRSAPELQGMPVPMPSPPASTTPISPEKQ
;
A
#
# COMPACT_ATOMS: atom_id res chain seq x y z
N MET A 1 6.28 -42.52 39.64
CA MET A 1 6.82 -42.06 38.33
C MET A 1 5.63 -41.76 37.43
N GLY A 2 4.98 -40.58 37.52
CA GLY A 2 3.72 -40.35 36.83
C GLY A 2 3.09 -38.96 37.02
N THR A 3 3.86 -37.88 37.25
CA THR A 3 3.23 -36.57 37.53
C THR A 3 3.82 -35.35 36.80
N LYS A 4 4.80 -35.53 35.88
CA LYS A 4 5.43 -34.41 35.16
C LYS A 4 4.98 -34.22 33.69
N LYS A 5 4.10 -35.09 33.14
CA LYS A 5 3.64 -35.00 31.72
C LYS A 5 2.34 -34.19 31.52
N ASN A 6 1.61 -33.87 32.59
CA ASN A 6 0.31 -33.24 32.52
C ASN A 6 0.32 -31.69 32.67
N MET A 7 1.42 -31.09 33.12
CA MET A 7 1.44 -29.62 33.32
C MET A 7 1.67 -28.81 32.04
N ALA A 8 2.32 -29.37 31.02
CA ALA A 8 2.53 -28.66 29.74
C ALA A 8 1.28 -28.63 28.83
N LYS A 9 0.40 -29.63 28.94
CA LYS A 9 -0.88 -29.65 28.19
C LYS A 9 -1.96 -28.77 28.81
N PHE A 10 -1.86 -28.44 30.08
CA PHE A 10 -2.83 -27.62 30.80
C PHE A 10 -2.65 -26.11 30.53
N GLY A 11 -1.44 -25.64 30.29
CA GLY A 11 -1.13 -24.24 29.96
C GLY A 11 -1.61 -23.85 28.57
N PHE A 12 -1.45 -24.72 27.56
CA PHE A 12 -1.82 -24.41 26.19
C PHE A 12 -3.34 -24.40 25.96
N ARG A 13 -4.10 -25.26 26.65
CA ARG A 13 -5.57 -25.25 26.59
C ARG A 13 -6.20 -24.02 27.26
N LYS A 14 -5.60 -23.48 28.31
CA LYS A 14 -6.11 -22.26 28.97
C LYS A 14 -5.85 -21.01 28.13
N ILE A 15 -4.75 -20.93 27.40
CA ILE A 15 -4.48 -19.79 26.48
C ILE A 15 -5.43 -19.83 25.29
N CYS A 16 -5.69 -20.99 24.70
CA CYS A 16 -6.68 -21.13 23.63
C CYS A 16 -8.12 -20.81 24.10
N SER A 17 -8.49 -21.20 25.34
CA SER A 17 -9.80 -20.87 25.90
C SER A 17 -9.97 -19.37 26.18
N CYS A 18 -8.92 -18.67 26.63
CA CYS A 18 -8.99 -17.22 26.84
C CYS A 18 -9.11 -16.44 25.52
N VAL A 19 -8.43 -16.88 24.46
CA VAL A 19 -8.56 -16.26 23.13
C VAL A 19 -9.94 -16.53 22.52
N SER A 20 -10.50 -17.74 22.69
CA SER A 20 -11.87 -18.04 22.26
C SER A 20 -12.92 -17.28 23.07
N PHE A 21 -12.69 -17.07 24.38
CA PHE A 21 -13.63 -16.35 25.24
C PHE A 21 -13.65 -14.83 24.97
N LEU A 22 -12.50 -14.25 24.60
CA LEU A 22 -12.42 -12.85 24.16
C LEU A 22 -13.02 -12.61 22.77
N LEU A 23 -13.01 -13.62 21.90
CA LEU A 23 -13.66 -13.56 20.58
C LEU A 23 -15.19 -13.77 20.63
N THR A 24 -15.70 -14.43 21.68
CA THR A 24 -17.15 -14.64 21.85
C THR A 24 -17.83 -13.56 22.66
N LEU A 25 -17.10 -12.76 23.45
CA LEU A 25 -17.68 -11.69 24.27
C LEU A 25 -17.93 -10.39 23.47
N SER A 26 -17.37 -10.27 22.25
CA SER A 26 -17.63 -9.13 21.34
C SER A 26 -18.90 -9.30 20.47
N LEU A 27 -19.62 -10.43 20.56
CA LEU A 27 -20.76 -10.73 19.68
C LEU A 27 -22.15 -10.57 20.33
N SER A 28 -22.27 -10.03 21.53
CA SER A 28 -23.56 -10.06 22.25
C SER A 28 -23.98 -8.71 22.86
N ILE A 29 -23.81 -7.59 22.13
CA ILE A 29 -24.55 -6.36 22.45
C ILE A 29 -25.06 -5.75 21.14
N SER A 30 -26.16 -6.26 20.64
CA SER A 30 -27.00 -5.58 19.66
C SER A 30 -28.44 -5.74 20.15
N LEU A 31 -28.94 -4.74 20.81
CA LEU A 31 -30.38 -4.70 21.13
C LEU A 31 -30.95 -3.30 20.90
N VAL A 32 -31.88 -3.29 19.95
CA VAL A 32 -33.09 -2.46 19.87
C VAL A 32 -32.88 -0.94 19.94
N ALA A 33 -32.72 -0.35 18.76
CA ALA A 33 -33.17 1.02 18.52
C ALA A 33 -34.51 0.95 17.78
N GLY A 34 -35.55 1.40 18.43
CA GLY A 34 -36.89 1.44 17.87
C GLY A 34 -36.94 2.32 16.62
N SER A 35 -37.60 1.82 15.61
CA SER A 35 -37.94 2.57 14.40
C SER A 35 -38.97 3.67 14.77
N SER A 36 -38.48 4.88 14.96
CA SER A 36 -39.35 6.05 14.97
C SER A 36 -39.71 6.40 13.52
N PHE A 37 -40.95 6.15 13.15
CA PHE A 37 -41.55 6.62 11.92
C PHE A 37 -41.49 8.18 11.95
N ARG A 38 -40.57 8.78 11.22
CA ARG A 38 -40.57 10.21 10.94
C ARG A 38 -41.31 10.42 9.61
N PRO A 39 -42.31 11.30 9.56
CA PRO A 39 -42.86 11.70 8.26
C PRO A 39 -41.75 12.31 7.44
N SER A 40 -41.67 11.94 6.14
CA SER A 40 -40.71 12.49 5.19
C SER A 40 -41.01 13.99 5.01
N VAL A 41 -40.35 14.83 5.79
CA VAL A 41 -40.16 16.23 5.43
C VAL A 41 -39.19 16.19 4.25
N GLU A 42 -39.61 16.67 3.09
CA GLU A 42 -38.75 16.86 1.92
C GLU A 42 -37.54 17.71 2.35
N GLN A 43 -36.38 17.06 2.52
CA GLN A 43 -35.18 17.74 3.02
C GLN A 43 -34.59 18.54 1.86
N THR A 44 -34.42 19.84 2.06
CA THR A 44 -33.75 20.66 1.04
C THR A 44 -32.30 20.19 0.82
N PRO A 45 -31.72 20.40 -0.39
CA PRO A 45 -30.32 20.06 -0.67
C PRO A 45 -29.34 20.59 0.39
N GLN A 46 -29.59 21.79 0.92
CA GLN A 46 -28.76 22.40 1.98
C GLN A 46 -28.83 21.62 3.30
N VAL A 47 -30.01 21.14 3.68
CA VAL A 47 -30.19 20.33 4.90
C VAL A 47 -29.51 18.98 4.75
N LEU A 48 -29.66 18.33 3.59
CA LEU A 48 -28.98 17.06 3.29
C LEU A 48 -27.46 17.23 3.32
N ALA A 49 -26.96 18.26 2.62
CA ALA A 49 -25.53 18.58 2.59
C ALA A 49 -24.95 18.77 3.99
N SER A 50 -25.64 19.53 4.83
CA SER A 50 -25.18 19.79 6.21
C SER A 50 -25.26 18.54 7.10
N SER A 51 -26.28 17.68 6.89
CA SER A 51 -26.51 16.50 7.74
C SER A 51 -25.47 15.41 7.56
N TYR A 52 -24.89 15.29 6.36
CA TYR A 52 -23.96 14.22 5.97
C TYR A 52 -22.58 14.72 5.57
N ALA A 53 -22.25 16.01 5.74
CA ALA A 53 -20.94 16.54 5.44
C ALA A 53 -19.84 15.73 6.13
N PRO A 54 -18.75 15.35 5.42
CA PRO A 54 -17.73 14.47 5.98
C PRO A 54 -16.86 15.16 7.03
N VAL A 55 -16.33 14.36 7.96
CA VAL A 55 -15.14 14.73 8.76
C VAL A 55 -13.91 14.26 7.99
N LEU A 56 -12.99 15.18 7.69
CA LEU A 56 -11.79 14.88 6.92
C LEU A 56 -10.56 14.87 7.82
N HIS A 57 -9.85 13.74 7.86
CA HIS A 57 -8.56 13.60 8.55
C HIS A 57 -7.42 13.60 7.55
N PHE A 58 -6.40 14.40 7.81
CA PHE A 58 -5.19 14.51 6.99
C PHE A 58 -3.96 14.04 7.76
N THR A 59 -2.88 13.75 7.03
CA THR A 59 -1.55 13.52 7.62
C THR A 59 -0.90 14.85 8.04
N GLN A 60 0.11 14.76 8.90
CA GLN A 60 0.83 15.95 9.40
C GLN A 60 1.53 16.75 8.29
N ASP A 61 2.00 16.05 7.25
CA ASP A 61 2.82 16.66 6.20
C ASP A 61 2.00 17.09 4.96
N GLU A 62 0.66 17.07 5.06
CA GLU A 62 -0.22 17.55 3.98
C GLU A 62 0.01 19.04 3.72
N LYS A 63 0.08 19.42 2.44
CA LYS A 63 0.31 20.79 2.00
C LYS A 63 -0.94 21.49 1.50
N PHE A 64 -1.89 20.73 0.92
CA PHE A 64 -3.09 21.28 0.32
C PHE A 64 -4.35 20.70 0.96
N TYR A 65 -5.31 21.55 1.20
CA TYR A 65 -6.61 21.19 1.77
C TYR A 65 -7.71 21.59 0.80
N PRO A 66 -8.94 21.07 0.92
CA PRO A 66 -10.06 21.46 0.06
C PRO A 66 -10.23 22.97 0.02
N THR A 67 -10.11 23.57 -1.14
CA THR A 67 -10.11 25.02 -1.34
C THR A 67 -11.18 25.49 -2.32
N SER A 68 -11.33 26.81 -2.49
CA SER A 68 -12.31 27.36 -3.42
C SER A 68 -11.86 27.24 -4.88
N VAL A 69 -12.82 27.03 -5.78
CA VAL A 69 -12.59 27.11 -7.23
C VAL A 69 -12.11 28.49 -7.66
N ASP A 70 -12.55 29.54 -6.97
CA ASP A 70 -12.11 30.93 -7.19
C ASP A 70 -10.59 31.07 -7.05
N TYR A 71 -10.02 30.46 -6.01
CA TYR A 71 -8.57 30.47 -5.80
C TYR A 71 -7.83 29.76 -6.93
N ILE A 72 -8.29 28.56 -7.31
CA ILE A 72 -7.65 27.76 -8.37
C ILE A 72 -7.72 28.51 -9.71
N ILE A 73 -8.90 29.04 -10.09
CA ILE A 73 -9.11 29.76 -11.34
C ILE A 73 -8.30 31.05 -11.37
N SER A 74 -8.38 31.87 -10.34
CA SER A 74 -7.67 33.17 -10.29
C SER A 74 -6.14 33.03 -10.25
N SER A 75 -5.63 31.92 -9.71
CA SER A 75 -4.22 31.58 -9.70
C SER A 75 -3.70 31.03 -11.04
N SER A 76 -4.59 30.80 -12.01
CA SER A 76 -4.27 30.18 -13.31
C SER A 76 -4.42 31.14 -14.48
N VAL A 77 -3.80 30.77 -15.60
CA VAL A 77 -4.14 31.26 -16.95
C VAL A 77 -4.86 30.15 -17.68
N LEU A 78 -5.79 30.49 -18.59
CA LEU A 78 -6.40 29.52 -19.48
C LEU A 78 -5.55 29.36 -20.73
N LYS A 79 -5.12 28.16 -21.04
CA LYS A 79 -4.35 27.80 -22.23
C LYS A 79 -5.09 26.83 -23.12
N GLN A 80 -4.75 26.87 -24.40
CA GLN A 80 -5.19 25.88 -25.39
C GLN A 80 -3.98 25.05 -25.83
N ARG A 81 -4.15 23.72 -25.83
CA ARG A 81 -3.15 22.75 -26.32
C ARG A 81 -3.38 22.48 -27.80
N ASN A 82 -2.33 22.57 -28.59
CA ASN A 82 -2.31 22.22 -30.00
C ASN A 82 -2.02 20.71 -30.19
N SER A 83 -2.29 20.20 -31.37
CA SER A 83 -2.02 18.79 -31.72
C SER A 83 -0.54 18.41 -31.71
N ASP A 84 0.36 19.38 -31.82
CA ASP A 84 1.81 19.18 -31.73
C ASP A 84 2.35 19.22 -30.28
N GLY A 85 1.45 19.35 -29.28
CA GLY A 85 1.81 19.44 -27.85
C GLY A 85 2.17 20.85 -27.38
N SER A 86 2.34 21.83 -28.27
CA SER A 86 2.51 23.23 -27.88
C SER A 86 1.23 23.83 -27.30
N SER A 87 1.34 24.93 -26.57
CA SER A 87 0.17 25.63 -26.03
C SER A 87 0.33 27.13 -26.08
N PHE A 88 -0.79 27.85 -26.07
CA PHE A 88 -0.84 29.31 -26.02
C PHE A 88 -1.93 29.78 -25.04
N ILE A 89 -1.76 31.00 -24.51
CA ILE A 89 -2.71 31.60 -23.58
C ILE A 89 -3.96 32.08 -24.36
N VAL A 90 -5.13 31.62 -23.94
CA VAL A 90 -6.45 32.03 -24.43
C VAL A 90 -7.01 33.14 -23.55
N ASP A 91 -6.87 33.01 -22.22
CA ASP A 91 -7.30 34.01 -21.26
C ASP A 91 -6.24 34.10 -20.13
N SER A 92 -5.72 35.29 -19.89
CA SER A 92 -4.72 35.53 -18.84
C SER A 92 -5.31 35.72 -17.43
N SER A 93 -6.64 35.88 -17.36
CA SER A 93 -7.36 36.15 -16.10
C SER A 93 -8.76 35.52 -16.11
N PRO A 94 -8.87 34.19 -16.26
CA PRO A 94 -10.14 33.52 -16.22
C PRO A 94 -10.83 33.73 -14.87
N THR A 95 -12.17 33.72 -14.90
CA THR A 95 -13.02 33.89 -13.71
C THR A 95 -14.04 32.76 -13.63
N PRO A 96 -14.61 32.45 -12.45
CA PRO A 96 -15.68 31.49 -12.34
C PRO A 96 -16.86 31.75 -13.25
N ASN A 97 -17.17 33.02 -13.51
CA ASN A 97 -18.31 33.42 -14.31
C ASN A 97 -18.08 33.29 -15.82
N ASN A 98 -16.85 33.33 -16.32
CA ASN A 98 -16.57 33.21 -17.74
C ASN A 98 -15.99 31.86 -18.14
N LEU A 99 -15.50 31.04 -17.21
CA LEU A 99 -14.80 29.82 -17.53
C LEU A 99 -15.67 28.82 -18.31
N GLY A 100 -16.97 28.70 -18.01
CA GLY A 100 -17.88 27.81 -18.71
C GLY A 100 -18.19 28.23 -20.14
N THR A 101 -17.85 29.47 -20.56
CA THR A 101 -17.98 29.88 -21.97
C THR A 101 -16.93 29.21 -22.86
N TYR A 102 -15.89 28.63 -22.27
CA TYR A 102 -14.82 27.92 -22.97
C TYR A 102 -15.15 26.41 -23.01
N THR A 103 -15.81 25.99 -24.10
CA THR A 103 -16.36 24.62 -24.23
C THR A 103 -15.44 23.61 -24.90
N SER A 104 -14.25 24.04 -25.36
CA SER A 104 -13.31 23.13 -26.02
C SER A 104 -12.58 22.23 -25.03
N SER A 105 -12.52 20.93 -25.32
CA SER A 105 -11.87 19.93 -24.47
C SER A 105 -10.33 19.99 -24.49
N ASN A 106 -9.72 20.75 -25.42
CA ASN A 106 -8.27 20.93 -25.48
C ASN A 106 -7.77 22.15 -24.68
N LEU A 107 -8.61 22.70 -23.82
CA LEU A 107 -8.29 23.79 -22.91
C LEU A 107 -7.81 23.26 -21.56
N PHE A 108 -7.00 24.05 -20.87
CA PHE A 108 -6.55 23.72 -19.52
C PHE A 108 -6.19 24.98 -18.71
N LEU A 109 -6.41 24.89 -17.41
CA LEU A 109 -5.95 25.87 -16.45
C LEU A 109 -4.48 25.56 -16.10
N ASP A 110 -3.59 26.51 -16.32
CA ASP A 110 -2.18 26.39 -15.96
C ASP A 110 -1.85 27.40 -14.85
N ASN A 111 -1.42 26.90 -13.70
CA ASN A 111 -1.10 27.77 -12.58
C ASN A 111 0.07 28.70 -12.94
N LYS A 112 -0.11 30.01 -12.72
CA LYS A 112 0.85 31.06 -13.05
C LYS A 112 2.24 30.87 -12.44
N LEU A 113 2.31 30.12 -11.34
CA LEU A 113 3.56 29.86 -10.61
C LEU A 113 4.31 28.63 -11.14
N GLY A 114 3.63 27.72 -11.82
CA GLY A 114 4.18 26.58 -12.55
C GLY A 114 4.73 25.43 -11.71
N THR A 115 5.53 25.69 -10.66
CA THR A 115 6.21 24.65 -9.87
C THR A 115 5.48 24.30 -8.58
N PHE A 116 5.61 23.05 -8.11
CA PHE A 116 5.05 22.61 -6.84
C PHE A 116 5.44 23.53 -5.67
N ASP A 117 6.74 23.82 -5.49
CA ASP A 117 7.21 24.61 -4.35
C ASP A 117 6.64 26.04 -4.36
N ALA A 118 6.53 26.66 -5.54
CA ALA A 118 5.98 28.00 -5.66
C ALA A 118 4.47 28.00 -5.37
N ILE A 119 3.71 27.00 -5.87
CA ILE A 119 2.29 26.83 -5.61
C ILE A 119 2.04 26.55 -4.13
N ALA A 120 2.82 25.66 -3.52
CA ALA A 120 2.71 25.34 -2.09
C ALA A 120 3.04 26.54 -1.21
N GLY A 121 4.05 27.32 -1.58
CA GLY A 121 4.42 28.55 -0.87
C GLY A 121 3.32 29.63 -0.94
N ASP A 122 2.72 29.84 -2.11
CA ASP A 122 1.60 30.77 -2.29
C ASP A 122 0.36 30.32 -1.51
N TYR A 123 -0.01 29.03 -1.63
CA TYR A 123 -1.12 28.46 -0.88
C TYR A 123 -0.94 28.60 0.63
N ALA A 124 0.24 28.26 1.15
CA ALA A 124 0.56 28.38 2.56
C ALA A 124 0.47 29.83 3.06
N SER A 125 0.89 30.81 2.24
CA SER A 125 0.83 32.24 2.59
C SER A 125 -0.59 32.77 2.69
N LYS A 126 -1.54 32.20 1.94
CA LYS A 126 -2.95 32.59 1.87
C LYS A 126 -3.87 31.70 2.70
N PHE A 127 -3.35 30.64 3.28
CA PHE A 127 -4.10 29.55 3.89
C PHE A 127 -5.15 30.00 4.90
N GLN A 128 -4.84 31.00 5.72
CA GLN A 128 -5.75 31.50 6.76
C GLN A 128 -7.00 32.18 6.20
N ASP A 129 -6.91 32.73 4.99
CA ASP A 129 -7.95 33.49 4.34
C ASP A 129 -8.79 32.63 3.37
N LEU A 130 -8.22 31.51 2.89
CA LEU A 130 -8.86 30.67 1.86
C LEU A 130 -10.08 29.90 2.37
N GLY A 131 -10.07 29.42 3.63
CA GLY A 131 -11.11 28.53 4.16
C GLY A 131 -11.12 27.14 3.49
N PHE A 132 -12.05 26.29 3.95
CA PHE A 132 -12.24 24.94 3.39
C PHE A 132 -13.58 24.86 2.66
N TYR A 133 -13.61 24.25 1.49
CA TYR A 133 -14.78 24.19 0.63
C TYR A 133 -15.14 22.77 0.23
N ALA A 134 -16.45 22.46 0.22
CA ALA A 134 -17.00 21.29 -0.43
C ALA A 134 -18.16 21.73 -1.32
N TYR A 135 -18.08 21.37 -2.59
CA TYR A 135 -19.09 21.67 -3.58
C TYR A 135 -20.07 20.50 -3.65
N VAL A 136 -21.34 20.75 -3.33
CA VAL A 136 -22.30 19.69 -3.07
C VAL A 136 -23.32 19.59 -4.18
N HIS A 137 -23.34 18.45 -4.85
CA HIS A 137 -24.37 18.11 -5.84
C HIS A 137 -25.30 17.04 -5.25
N VAL A 138 -26.61 17.25 -5.37
CA VAL A 138 -27.62 16.33 -4.83
C VAL A 138 -28.45 15.76 -5.99
N VAL A 139 -28.28 14.47 -6.23
CA VAL A 139 -29.04 13.72 -7.24
C VAL A 139 -30.18 12.99 -6.56
N SER A 140 -31.41 13.31 -6.93
CA SER A 140 -32.61 12.68 -6.35
C SER A 140 -33.42 11.93 -7.40
N SER A 141 -33.90 10.74 -7.03
CA SER A 141 -34.86 9.94 -7.78
C SER A 141 -35.96 9.45 -6.86
N ASP A 142 -37.02 8.83 -7.40
CA ASP A 142 -38.13 8.29 -6.60
C ASP A 142 -37.68 7.25 -5.54
N SER A 143 -36.56 6.57 -5.77
CA SER A 143 -36.08 5.47 -4.94
C SER A 143 -34.82 5.77 -4.14
N SER A 144 -34.13 6.87 -4.40
CA SER A 144 -32.85 7.17 -3.75
C SER A 144 -32.46 8.64 -3.87
N THR A 145 -31.68 9.11 -2.91
CA THR A 145 -31.00 10.41 -2.97
C THR A 145 -29.52 10.19 -2.76
N ILE A 146 -28.69 10.82 -3.59
CA ILE A 146 -27.23 10.71 -3.52
C ILE A 146 -26.67 12.11 -3.34
N ILE A 147 -25.85 12.27 -2.28
CA ILE A 147 -25.21 13.53 -1.93
C ILE A 147 -23.74 13.39 -2.29
N GLN A 148 -23.27 14.20 -3.22
CA GLN A 148 -21.90 14.22 -3.72
C GLN A 148 -21.18 15.43 -3.14
N TYR A 149 -20.06 15.22 -2.42
CA TYR A 149 -19.17 16.28 -1.93
C TYR A 149 -17.92 16.30 -2.78
N TRP A 150 -17.81 17.28 -3.67
CA TRP A 150 -16.66 17.49 -4.53
C TRP A 150 -15.65 18.39 -3.84
N LEU A 151 -14.43 17.90 -3.72
CA LEU A 151 -13.31 18.56 -3.04
C LEU A 151 -12.26 18.92 -4.08
N PHE A 152 -11.85 20.18 -4.10
CA PHE A 152 -10.86 20.71 -5.03
C PHE A 152 -9.57 21.05 -4.29
N TYR A 153 -8.44 20.67 -4.88
CA TYR A 153 -7.12 20.93 -4.35
C TYR A 153 -6.24 21.59 -5.41
N SER A 154 -5.28 22.42 -5.00
CA SER A 154 -4.46 23.20 -5.93
C SER A 154 -3.39 22.40 -6.64
N TYR A 155 -2.97 21.29 -6.04
CA TYR A 155 -1.92 20.44 -6.57
C TYR A 155 -2.03 19.03 -5.99
N ASN A 156 -1.76 18.01 -6.82
CA ASN A 156 -1.54 16.64 -6.42
C ASN A 156 -0.04 16.37 -6.43
N ASN A 157 0.58 16.08 -5.28
CA ASN A 157 1.95 15.59 -5.21
C ASN A 157 2.03 14.20 -4.57
N GLY A 158 1.11 13.36 -4.99
CA GLY A 158 1.07 11.94 -4.62
C GLY A 158 2.34 11.19 -5.02
N PRO A 159 2.49 9.93 -4.58
CA PRO A 159 3.72 9.18 -4.83
C PRO A 159 4.03 8.89 -6.30
N LEU A 160 3.04 8.88 -7.19
CA LEU A 160 3.21 8.44 -8.59
C LEU A 160 2.87 9.48 -9.66
N ASN A 161 1.90 10.35 -9.43
CA ASN A 161 1.31 11.20 -10.48
C ASN A 161 1.19 12.66 -10.04
N ASP A 162 2.33 13.33 -9.94
CA ASP A 162 2.35 14.77 -9.62
C ASP A 162 1.69 15.59 -10.73
N HIS A 163 0.69 16.42 -10.38
CA HIS A 163 0.04 17.34 -11.32
C HIS A 163 -0.60 18.54 -10.62
N GLN A 164 -0.77 19.62 -11.36
CA GLN A 164 -1.54 20.77 -10.91
C GLN A 164 -3.02 20.45 -10.86
N GLY A 165 -3.68 20.95 -9.82
CA GLY A 165 -5.10 20.69 -9.54
C GLY A 165 -5.36 19.24 -9.13
N ASP A 166 -6.38 19.05 -8.32
CA ASP A 166 -6.89 17.70 -8.01
C ASP A 166 -8.36 17.81 -7.61
N ILE A 167 -9.14 16.77 -7.91
CA ILE A 167 -10.59 16.76 -7.65
C ILE A 167 -11.00 15.36 -7.20
N GLU A 168 -11.47 15.29 -5.95
CA GLU A 168 -11.97 14.06 -5.36
C GLU A 168 -13.43 14.19 -4.94
N VAL A 169 -14.16 13.06 -4.84
CA VAL A 169 -15.57 13.05 -4.48
C VAL A 169 -15.89 12.04 -3.40
N ILE A 170 -16.71 12.47 -2.44
CA ILE A 170 -17.32 11.63 -1.41
C ILE A 170 -18.81 11.57 -1.69
N GLN A 171 -19.39 10.37 -1.76
CA GLN A 171 -20.82 10.22 -2.05
C GLN A 171 -21.53 9.47 -0.91
N VAL A 172 -22.65 10.01 -0.46
CA VAL A 172 -23.53 9.37 0.52
C VAL A 172 -24.83 8.98 -0.17
N PHE A 173 -25.16 7.70 -0.12
CA PHE A 173 -26.34 7.10 -0.74
C PHE A 173 -27.45 6.93 0.30
N LEU A 174 -28.60 7.55 0.06
CA LEU A 174 -29.81 7.42 0.88
C LEU A 174 -30.86 6.62 0.12
N ASP A 175 -31.68 5.83 0.85
CA ASP A 175 -32.87 5.20 0.26
C ASP A 175 -34.01 6.20 0.05
N GLY A 176 -35.12 5.76 -0.56
CA GLY A 176 -36.31 6.58 -0.80
C GLY A 176 -36.99 7.12 0.47
N SER A 177 -36.61 6.61 1.64
CA SER A 177 -37.05 7.12 2.96
C SER A 177 -36.05 8.10 3.59
N GLY A 178 -34.95 8.42 2.92
CA GLY A 178 -33.88 9.31 3.40
C GLY A 178 -32.92 8.66 4.40
N ASN A 179 -32.91 7.31 4.54
CA ASN A 179 -31.98 6.64 5.40
C ASN A 179 -30.67 6.34 4.67
N PRO A 180 -29.49 6.59 5.29
CA PRO A 180 -28.22 6.34 4.65
C PRO A 180 -27.93 4.84 4.53
N GLN A 181 -27.52 4.41 3.33
CA GLN A 181 -27.28 3.02 2.96
C GLN A 181 -25.80 2.72 2.77
N LYS A 182 -25.10 3.61 2.06
CA LYS A 182 -23.69 3.43 1.67
C LYS A 182 -22.95 4.76 1.63
N VAL A 183 -21.63 4.67 1.71
CA VAL A 183 -20.71 5.75 1.39
C VAL A 183 -19.75 5.24 0.32
N LEU A 184 -19.44 6.10 -0.65
CA LEU A 184 -18.41 5.89 -1.66
C LEU A 184 -17.35 6.97 -1.49
N LEU A 185 -16.09 6.56 -1.55
CA LEU A 185 -14.91 7.39 -1.46
C LEU A 185 -14.09 7.22 -2.75
N SER A 186 -13.87 8.30 -3.48
CA SER A 186 -13.03 8.25 -4.68
C SER A 186 -11.56 8.07 -4.33
N GLN A 187 -10.86 7.31 -5.16
CA GLN A 187 -9.43 7.04 -5.06
C GLN A 187 -8.88 6.97 -6.48
N HIS A 188 -8.12 7.96 -6.91
CA HIS A 188 -7.54 8.00 -8.25
C HIS A 188 -8.58 7.74 -9.35
N PHE A 189 -8.44 6.64 -10.09
CA PHE A 189 -9.38 6.26 -11.16
C PHE A 189 -10.57 5.41 -10.68
N SER A 190 -10.57 4.96 -9.42
CA SER A 190 -11.57 4.08 -8.85
C SER A 190 -12.09 4.63 -7.51
N GLY A 191 -12.33 3.76 -6.54
CA GLY A 191 -12.75 4.13 -5.20
C GLY A 191 -13.09 2.92 -4.33
N GLU A 192 -13.43 3.21 -3.10
CA GLU A 192 -13.98 2.25 -2.15
C GLU A 192 -15.43 2.61 -1.81
N ASN A 193 -16.27 1.59 -1.61
CA ASN A 193 -17.60 1.79 -1.03
C ASN A 193 -17.80 0.87 0.18
N ALA A 194 -18.57 1.35 1.17
CA ALA A 194 -18.93 0.57 2.33
C ALA A 194 -20.40 0.76 2.71
N ALA A 195 -21.01 -0.28 3.29
CA ALA A 195 -22.31 -0.15 3.92
C ALA A 195 -22.26 0.89 5.04
N TRP A 196 -23.32 1.68 5.21
CA TRP A 196 -23.40 2.70 6.25
C TRP A 196 -23.10 2.18 7.67
N SER A 197 -23.44 0.92 7.94
CA SER A 197 -23.14 0.24 9.21
C SER A 197 -21.65 0.07 9.47
N ASP A 198 -20.84 -0.08 8.42
CA ASP A 198 -19.40 -0.34 8.48
C ASP A 198 -18.55 0.94 8.46
N VAL A 199 -19.16 2.08 8.07
CA VAL A 199 -18.49 3.37 8.01
C VAL A 199 -18.30 3.94 9.42
N GLU A 200 -17.10 4.45 9.70
CA GLU A 200 -16.83 5.25 10.89
C GLU A 200 -17.53 6.61 10.79
N LYS A 201 -18.18 7.05 11.87
CA LYS A 201 -19.01 8.25 11.87
C LYS A 201 -18.86 9.08 13.14
N GLN A 202 -19.02 10.39 13.00
CA GLN A 202 -19.28 11.32 14.10
C GLN A 202 -20.73 11.82 13.98
N GLY A 203 -21.67 11.19 14.68
CA GLY A 203 -23.11 11.40 14.45
C GLY A 203 -23.54 10.84 13.09
N THR A 204 -24.01 11.70 12.19
CA THR A 204 -24.36 11.36 10.79
C THR A 204 -23.25 11.71 9.79
N HIS A 205 -22.09 12.15 10.26
CA HIS A 205 -20.98 12.59 9.43
C HIS A 205 -20.00 11.44 9.20
N PRO A 206 -19.82 10.95 7.96
CA PRO A 206 -18.82 9.92 7.69
C PRO A 206 -17.40 10.46 7.95
N VAL A 207 -16.58 9.63 8.58
CA VAL A 207 -15.17 9.95 8.81
C VAL A 207 -14.36 9.44 7.62
N VAL A 208 -13.58 10.34 7.02
CA VAL A 208 -12.77 10.08 5.82
C VAL A 208 -11.32 10.42 6.11
N TYR A 209 -10.42 9.53 5.73
CA TYR A 209 -8.98 9.70 5.84
C TYR A 209 -8.41 10.00 4.48
N VAL A 210 -7.88 11.21 4.32
CA VAL A 210 -7.37 11.72 3.04
C VAL A 210 -5.90 11.42 2.92
N ALA A 211 -5.51 10.80 1.81
CA ALA A 211 -4.11 10.45 1.53
C ALA A 211 -3.27 11.70 1.29
N GLN A 212 -2.03 11.66 1.77
CA GLN A 212 -1.08 12.76 1.64
C GLN A 212 -0.74 13.02 0.18
N GLY A 213 -0.99 14.21 -0.25
CA GLY A 213 -0.63 14.75 -1.56
C GLY A 213 -1.46 14.23 -2.73
N SER A 214 -1.91 12.99 -2.72
CA SER A 214 -2.80 12.41 -3.73
C SER A 214 -4.27 12.66 -3.45
N HIS A 215 -4.62 13.05 -2.22
CA HIS A 215 -5.98 13.31 -1.73
C HIS A 215 -6.99 12.16 -1.91
N ALA A 216 -6.54 10.97 -2.33
CA ALA A 216 -7.37 9.78 -2.39
C ALA A 216 -8.04 9.51 -1.03
N ASN A 217 -9.33 9.20 -1.03
CA ASN A 217 -10.14 9.11 0.18
C ASN A 217 -10.24 7.66 0.68
N TYR A 218 -10.08 7.44 1.99
CA TYR A 218 -10.07 6.13 2.63
C TYR A 218 -10.98 6.05 3.83
N PHE A 219 -11.54 4.86 4.11
CA PHE A 219 -12.36 4.63 5.30
C PHE A 219 -11.54 4.44 6.58
N LYS A 220 -10.23 4.16 6.49
CA LYS A 220 -9.35 3.92 7.64
C LYS A 220 -7.97 4.51 7.44
N PRO A 221 -7.28 4.91 8.51
CA PRO A 221 -5.96 5.55 8.40
C PRO A 221 -4.81 4.58 8.12
N TYR A 222 -5.00 3.34 7.93
CA TYR A 222 -4.05 2.23 7.67
C TYR A 222 -2.62 2.38 8.21
N GLN A 223 -2.28 3.49 8.83
CA GLN A 223 -0.99 3.85 9.46
C GLN A 223 0.24 3.56 8.58
N GLY A 224 0.14 3.82 7.28
CA GLY A 224 1.22 3.52 6.37
C GLY A 224 0.81 3.69 4.91
N LYS A 225 1.63 3.10 4.05
CA LYS A 225 1.44 3.14 2.61
C LYS A 225 0.47 2.04 2.18
N ILE A 226 -0.52 2.40 1.40
CA ILE A 226 -1.57 1.51 0.95
C ILE A 226 -1.83 1.69 -0.55
N GLY A 227 -2.34 0.62 -1.18
CA GLY A 227 -2.68 0.61 -2.59
C GLY A 227 -1.48 0.50 -3.53
N LEU A 228 -1.75 0.42 -4.84
CA LEU A 228 -0.73 0.37 -5.87
C LEU A 228 0.03 1.69 -6.00
N GLU A 229 -0.63 2.80 -5.72
CA GLU A 229 -0.07 4.16 -5.75
C GLU A 229 0.73 4.50 -4.50
N ASN A 230 0.73 3.60 -3.51
CA ASN A 230 1.51 3.74 -2.30
C ASN A 230 1.12 4.98 -1.46
N ASP A 231 -0.17 5.25 -1.39
CA ASP A 231 -0.74 6.36 -0.64
C ASP A 231 -0.34 6.33 0.83
N ILE A 232 -0.01 7.49 1.37
CA ILE A 232 0.29 7.68 2.79
C ILE A 232 -0.98 8.17 3.46
N VAL A 233 -1.61 7.30 4.25
CA VAL A 233 -2.87 7.59 4.92
C VAL A 233 -2.68 7.61 6.42
N GLY A 234 -3.17 8.64 7.08
CA GLY A 234 -3.02 8.81 8.52
C GLY A 234 -4.06 9.76 9.12
N SER A 235 -3.97 9.98 10.42
CA SER A 235 -4.84 10.89 11.17
C SER A 235 -4.06 11.78 12.13
N ASN A 236 -2.75 11.92 11.90
CA ASN A 236 -1.85 12.66 12.78
C ASN A 236 -1.70 14.15 12.41
N GLY A 237 -2.41 14.59 11.37
CA GLY A 237 -2.42 15.98 10.91
C GLY A 237 -3.71 16.72 11.24
N ARG A 238 -4.12 17.60 10.34
CA ARG A 238 -5.33 18.42 10.50
C ARG A 238 -6.60 17.58 10.39
N THR A 239 -7.59 17.91 11.23
CA THR A 239 -8.97 17.45 11.08
C THR A 239 -9.84 18.61 10.66
N ILE A 240 -10.58 18.46 9.57
CA ILE A 240 -11.61 19.41 9.13
C ILE A 240 -12.96 18.81 9.52
N VAL A 241 -13.66 19.51 10.40
CA VAL A 241 -15.01 19.11 10.87
C VAL A 241 -16.09 19.72 9.98
N PRO A 242 -17.30 19.15 9.90
CA PRO A 242 -18.38 19.65 9.05
C PRO A 242 -18.68 21.14 9.20
N SER A 243 -18.62 21.66 10.42
CA SER A 243 -18.84 23.09 10.70
C SER A 243 -17.77 24.03 10.18
N SER A 244 -16.61 23.50 9.78
CA SER A 244 -15.51 24.26 9.16
C SER A 244 -15.53 24.21 7.64
N LEU A 245 -16.41 23.39 7.02
CA LEU A 245 -16.59 23.31 5.59
C LEU A 245 -17.61 24.34 5.10
N ASN A 246 -17.23 25.18 4.16
CA ASN A 246 -18.14 26.01 3.39
C ASN A 246 -18.82 25.11 2.34
N LEU A 247 -20.08 24.77 2.59
CA LEU A 247 -20.87 23.91 1.71
C LEU A 247 -21.54 24.76 0.63
N PHE A 248 -21.18 24.55 -0.62
CA PHE A 248 -21.69 25.28 -1.78
C PHE A 248 -22.57 24.34 -2.61
N ILE A 249 -23.89 24.58 -2.66
CA ILE A 249 -24.82 23.73 -3.41
C ILE A 249 -24.69 24.02 -4.90
N LEU A 250 -24.42 22.97 -5.66
CA LEU A 250 -24.29 23.03 -7.12
C LEU A 250 -25.64 22.85 -7.82
N GLY A 251 -25.79 23.53 -8.94
CA GLY A 251 -26.86 23.27 -9.91
C GLY A 251 -26.51 22.13 -10.85
N GLU A 252 -27.37 21.90 -11.84
CA GLU A 252 -27.17 20.92 -12.90
C GLU A 252 -26.39 21.52 -14.08
N LYS A 253 -25.84 20.65 -14.94
CA LYS A 253 -25.24 21.06 -16.19
C LYS A 253 -26.21 21.94 -16.99
N ASP A 254 -25.74 23.05 -17.51
CA ASP A 254 -26.51 24.03 -18.27
C ASP A 254 -27.71 24.64 -17.49
N ASN A 255 -27.84 24.36 -16.18
CA ASN A 255 -28.93 24.87 -15.34
C ASN A 255 -28.42 25.18 -13.92
N HIS A 256 -27.59 26.19 -13.79
CA HIS A 256 -26.99 26.69 -12.57
C HIS A 256 -26.96 28.21 -12.53
N SER A 257 -26.59 28.78 -11.38
CA SER A 257 -26.38 30.23 -11.27
C SER A 257 -25.13 30.70 -12.05
N PRO A 258 -25.04 31.95 -12.46
CA PRO A 258 -23.90 32.45 -13.25
C PRO A 258 -22.54 32.31 -12.59
N ASP A 259 -22.46 32.33 -11.26
CA ASP A 259 -21.26 32.14 -10.48
C ASP A 259 -20.80 30.66 -10.45
N GLN A 260 -21.61 29.74 -10.96
CA GLN A 260 -21.29 28.33 -11.17
C GLN A 260 -20.98 27.99 -12.63
N SER A 261 -20.82 28.96 -13.52
CA SER A 261 -20.54 28.75 -14.95
C SER A 261 -19.31 27.85 -15.18
N TRP A 262 -18.35 27.85 -14.25
CA TRP A 262 -17.18 26.97 -14.26
C TRP A 262 -17.51 25.47 -14.30
N LEU A 263 -18.73 25.05 -13.92
CA LEU A 263 -19.19 23.66 -14.03
C LEU A 263 -19.21 23.16 -15.47
N ASP A 264 -19.51 24.05 -16.44
CA ASP A 264 -19.59 23.71 -17.86
C ASP A 264 -18.23 23.71 -18.56
N PHE A 265 -17.14 23.99 -17.82
CA PHE A 265 -15.80 23.96 -18.37
C PHE A 265 -15.34 22.53 -18.68
N ALA A 266 -15.25 22.21 -19.97
CA ALA A 266 -14.89 20.89 -20.47
C ALA A 266 -13.37 20.63 -20.48
N GLY A 267 -12.56 21.63 -20.16
CA GLY A 267 -11.10 21.52 -20.12
C GLY A 267 -10.57 20.94 -18.81
N ARG A 268 -9.26 20.90 -18.70
CA ARG A 268 -8.56 20.34 -17.52
C ARG A 268 -8.31 21.41 -16.46
N TRP A 269 -8.42 20.99 -15.21
CA TRP A 269 -8.21 21.81 -14.01
C TRP A 269 -6.75 21.76 -13.51
N GLY A 270 -5.80 21.86 -14.44
CA GLY A 270 -4.38 21.84 -14.18
C GLY A 270 -3.61 21.69 -15.47
N TYR A 271 -2.30 21.83 -15.41
CA TYR A 271 -1.39 21.74 -16.54
C TYR A 271 -1.65 20.47 -17.37
N TRP A 272 -1.62 20.62 -18.69
CA TRP A 272 -1.72 19.54 -19.65
C TRP A 272 -0.41 19.40 -20.39
N GLY A 273 0.40 18.46 -19.94
CA GLY A 273 1.74 18.24 -20.43
C GLY A 273 1.84 17.53 -21.78
N THR A 274 2.99 16.88 -21.96
CA THR A 274 3.30 16.05 -23.13
C THR A 274 2.42 14.80 -23.18
N ASP A 275 2.34 14.13 -24.35
CA ASP A 275 1.59 12.88 -24.49
C ASP A 275 2.09 11.80 -23.53
N GLN A 276 3.36 11.85 -23.15
CA GLN A 276 3.96 10.93 -22.19
C GLN A 276 3.47 11.22 -20.75
N GLU A 277 3.36 12.49 -20.36
CA GLU A 277 2.78 12.89 -19.06
C GLU A 277 1.30 12.54 -19.00
N VAL A 278 0.57 12.69 -20.12
CA VAL A 278 -0.82 12.25 -20.25
C VAL A 278 -0.94 10.74 -20.02
N ALA A 279 -0.08 9.95 -20.66
CA ALA A 279 -0.09 8.49 -20.52
C ALA A 279 0.24 8.01 -19.09
N LEU A 280 0.94 8.83 -18.31
CA LEU A 280 1.28 8.55 -16.90
C LEU A 280 0.27 9.15 -15.91
N GLY A 281 -0.80 9.79 -16.39
CA GLY A 281 -1.78 10.44 -15.52
C GLY A 281 -1.28 11.73 -14.86
N MET A 282 -0.14 12.30 -15.32
CA MET A 282 0.48 13.51 -14.78
C MET A 282 -0.11 14.77 -15.42
N VAL A 283 -1.44 14.84 -15.44
CA VAL A 283 -2.20 15.95 -16.06
C VAL A 283 -3.34 16.35 -15.15
N GLY A 284 -3.70 17.63 -15.19
CA GLY A 284 -4.82 18.15 -14.42
C GLY A 284 -6.11 17.35 -14.68
N PRO A 285 -6.95 17.15 -13.66
CA PRO A 285 -8.21 16.41 -13.78
C PRO A 285 -9.22 17.15 -14.64
N LEU A 286 -10.23 16.42 -15.13
CA LEU A 286 -11.45 17.02 -15.70
C LEU A 286 -12.37 17.46 -14.55
N GLY A 287 -13.15 18.53 -14.79
CA GLY A 287 -14.14 19.01 -13.82
C GLY A 287 -15.22 17.97 -13.49
N PRO A 288 -16.03 18.20 -12.43
CA PRO A 288 -17.01 17.23 -11.93
C PRO A 288 -17.92 16.62 -12.98
N ILE A 289 -18.51 17.46 -13.84
CA ILE A 289 -19.45 17.05 -14.90
C ILE A 289 -18.77 16.15 -15.95
N PHE A 290 -17.47 16.32 -16.18
CA PHE A 290 -16.72 15.62 -17.22
C PHE A 290 -15.85 14.48 -16.69
N SER A 291 -15.80 14.33 -15.37
CA SER A 291 -14.97 13.29 -14.72
C SER A 291 -15.47 11.89 -15.09
N GLN A 292 -14.57 11.05 -15.62
CA GLN A 292 -14.87 9.71 -16.12
C GLN A 292 -16.07 9.70 -17.09
N ASP A 293 -15.99 10.53 -18.14
CA ASP A 293 -17.05 10.67 -19.13
C ASP A 293 -18.41 11.03 -18.52
N GLY A 294 -18.40 11.74 -17.39
CA GLY A 294 -19.60 12.17 -16.68
C GLY A 294 -20.22 11.12 -15.75
N VAL A 295 -19.67 9.91 -15.67
CA VAL A 295 -20.24 8.83 -14.85
C VAL A 295 -20.26 9.20 -13.38
N ARG A 296 -19.20 9.81 -12.86
CA ARG A 296 -19.13 10.22 -11.44
C ARG A 296 -20.22 11.24 -11.07
N TRP A 297 -20.58 12.11 -12.00
CA TRP A 297 -21.59 13.15 -11.80
C TRP A 297 -23.02 12.65 -12.04
N ALA A 298 -23.28 12.20 -13.27
CA ALA A 298 -24.63 11.94 -13.74
C ALA A 298 -25.13 10.50 -13.45
N GLN A 299 -24.21 9.57 -13.21
CA GLN A 299 -24.51 8.14 -12.99
C GLN A 299 -23.82 7.60 -11.73
N PRO A 300 -24.07 8.21 -10.55
CA PRO A 300 -23.35 7.84 -9.32
C PRO A 300 -23.56 6.37 -8.91
N GLN A 301 -24.69 5.75 -9.30
CA GLN A 301 -24.91 4.32 -9.07
C GLN A 301 -23.98 3.48 -9.95
N SER A 302 -23.81 3.82 -11.23
CA SER A 302 -22.86 3.14 -12.12
C SER A 302 -21.41 3.32 -11.63
N TYR A 303 -21.07 4.47 -11.08
CA TYR A 303 -19.77 4.68 -10.45
C TYR A 303 -19.59 3.80 -9.20
N LEU A 304 -20.61 3.70 -8.34
CA LEU A 304 -20.59 2.81 -7.16
C LEU A 304 -20.26 1.36 -7.57
N ASP A 305 -20.86 0.87 -8.66
CA ASP A 305 -20.67 -0.50 -9.14
C ASP A 305 -19.25 -0.77 -9.69
N GLN A 306 -18.50 0.29 -10.01
CA GLN A 306 -17.10 0.22 -10.46
C GLN A 306 -16.08 0.30 -9.31
N THR A 307 -16.53 0.48 -8.07
CA THR A 307 -15.66 0.65 -6.90
C THR A 307 -15.59 -0.62 -6.05
N PHE A 308 -14.54 -0.74 -5.21
CA PHE A 308 -14.36 -1.87 -4.32
C PHE A 308 -15.31 -1.79 -3.13
N SER A 309 -16.10 -2.83 -2.91
CA SER A 309 -16.91 -2.92 -1.69
C SER A 309 -16.06 -3.45 -0.54
N VAL A 310 -15.96 -2.66 0.53
CA VAL A 310 -15.22 -2.98 1.75
C VAL A 310 -16.16 -3.17 2.93
N SER A 311 -15.71 -3.91 3.93
CA SER A 311 -16.49 -4.25 5.12
C SER A 311 -15.61 -4.21 6.37
N SER A 312 -16.22 -4.34 7.54
CA SER A 312 -15.48 -4.44 8.81
C SER A 312 -14.45 -5.57 8.81
N ASN A 313 -14.73 -6.69 8.14
CA ASN A 313 -13.78 -7.79 7.98
C ASN A 313 -12.60 -7.39 7.08
N TYR A 314 -12.88 -6.69 5.97
CA TYR A 314 -11.83 -6.16 5.09
C TYR A 314 -10.93 -5.19 5.87
N PHE A 315 -11.48 -4.26 6.63
CA PHE A 315 -10.68 -3.32 7.45
C PHE A 315 -9.77 -4.04 8.43
N THR A 316 -10.26 -5.11 9.07
CA THR A 316 -9.44 -5.95 9.96
C THR A 316 -8.30 -6.63 9.20
N LEU A 317 -8.58 -7.21 8.03
CA LEU A 317 -7.56 -7.87 7.19
C LEU A 317 -6.56 -6.86 6.64
N ALA A 318 -7.01 -5.71 6.18
CA ALA A 318 -6.15 -4.63 5.69
C ALA A 318 -5.23 -4.10 6.81
N TRP A 319 -5.76 -3.93 8.03
CA TRP A 319 -4.95 -3.55 9.19
C TRP A 319 -3.89 -4.61 9.52
N ILE A 320 -4.25 -5.90 9.51
CA ILE A 320 -3.30 -7.00 9.72
C ILE A 320 -2.24 -6.99 8.61
N ALA A 321 -2.64 -6.80 7.35
CA ALA A 321 -1.71 -6.74 6.22
C ALA A 321 -0.76 -5.55 6.33
N ALA A 322 -1.28 -4.36 6.63
CA ALA A 322 -0.48 -3.14 6.82
C ALA A 322 0.49 -3.25 7.99
N ASN A 323 0.11 -3.96 9.05
CA ASN A 323 0.95 -4.16 10.25
C ASN A 323 1.66 -5.51 10.29
N PHE A 324 1.53 -6.32 9.23
CA PHE A 324 2.06 -7.69 9.22
C PHE A 324 3.55 -7.74 9.54
N LEU A 325 4.34 -6.83 9.00
CA LEU A 325 5.79 -6.76 9.23
C LEU A 325 6.13 -6.40 10.67
N LEU A 326 5.39 -5.47 11.28
CA LEU A 326 5.56 -5.12 12.68
C LEU A 326 5.19 -6.31 13.58
N ILE A 327 4.07 -6.96 13.32
CA ILE A 327 3.61 -8.15 14.04
C ILE A 327 4.66 -9.26 13.93
N PHE A 328 5.18 -9.51 12.72
CA PHE A 328 6.22 -10.49 12.48
C PHE A 328 7.52 -10.14 13.23
N PHE A 329 7.93 -8.87 13.22
CA PHE A 329 9.11 -8.40 13.93
C PHE A 329 8.97 -8.58 15.44
N VAL A 330 7.85 -8.20 16.03
CA VAL A 330 7.56 -8.40 17.46
C VAL A 330 7.58 -9.90 17.81
N TYR A 331 6.92 -10.73 16.99
CA TYR A 331 6.94 -12.19 17.17
C TYR A 331 8.37 -12.75 17.13
N THR A 332 9.16 -12.36 16.13
CA THR A 332 10.55 -12.85 16.00
C THR A 332 11.44 -12.36 17.12
N ALA A 333 11.25 -11.13 17.62
CA ALA A 333 11.97 -10.61 18.79
C ALA A 333 11.65 -11.42 20.06
N ILE A 334 10.36 -11.67 20.33
CA ILE A 334 9.92 -12.50 21.46
C ILE A 334 10.52 -13.91 21.37
N MET A 335 10.44 -14.53 20.19
CA MET A 335 11.02 -15.86 19.95
C MET A 335 12.54 -15.86 20.10
N GLY A 336 13.23 -14.82 19.65
CA GLY A 336 14.67 -14.62 19.82
C GLY A 336 15.06 -14.56 21.29
N VAL A 337 14.38 -13.73 22.09
CA VAL A 337 14.60 -13.62 23.53
C VAL A 337 14.37 -14.97 24.23
N TRP A 338 13.26 -15.63 23.94
CA TRP A 338 12.92 -16.93 24.54
C TRP A 338 13.95 -18.00 24.20
N LYS A 339 14.41 -18.10 22.96
CA LYS A 339 15.49 -19.01 22.55
C LYS A 339 16.80 -18.68 23.23
N THR A 340 17.16 -17.40 23.34
CA THR A 340 18.39 -16.96 24.03
C THR A 340 18.38 -17.38 25.52
N ILE A 341 17.26 -17.15 26.21
CA ILE A 341 17.08 -17.60 27.59
C ILE A 341 17.26 -19.13 27.69
N GLY A 342 16.69 -19.88 26.74
CA GLY A 342 16.83 -21.34 26.67
C GLY A 342 18.28 -21.78 26.48
N ILE A 343 19.05 -21.07 25.63
CA ILE A 343 20.47 -21.32 25.39
C ILE A 343 21.29 -21.05 26.66
N VAL A 344 21.08 -19.90 27.30
CA VAL A 344 21.79 -19.55 28.57
C VAL A 344 21.51 -20.57 29.67
N ARG A 345 20.25 -21.00 29.83
CA ARG A 345 19.89 -22.06 30.79
C ARG A 345 20.59 -23.38 30.48
N LEU A 346 20.66 -23.73 29.18
CA LEU A 346 21.34 -24.96 28.73
C LEU A 346 22.84 -24.89 28.95
N GLN A 347 23.49 -23.75 28.67
CA GLN A 347 24.92 -23.53 28.91
C GLN A 347 25.27 -23.66 30.40
N ARG A 348 24.43 -23.11 31.30
CA ARG A 348 24.63 -23.22 32.76
C ARG A 348 24.47 -24.65 33.25
N ALA A 349 23.62 -25.47 32.60
CA ALA A 349 23.33 -26.84 33.02
C ALA A 349 24.33 -27.90 32.47
N SER A 350 24.92 -27.70 31.27
CA SER A 350 25.63 -28.78 30.57
C SER A 350 26.92 -28.37 29.85
N GLY A 351 27.39 -27.13 30.01
CA GLY A 351 28.56 -26.62 29.29
C GLY A 351 28.32 -26.46 27.77
N LEU A 352 29.35 -25.97 27.07
CA LEU A 352 29.27 -25.68 25.62
C LEU A 352 29.17 -26.97 24.78
N MET A 353 27.95 -27.29 24.30
CA MET A 353 27.72 -28.48 23.46
C MET A 353 28.22 -28.28 22.01
N VAL A 354 28.38 -27.02 21.52
CA VAL A 354 28.87 -26.70 20.17
C VAL A 354 30.27 -27.30 19.92
N GLY A 355 31.18 -27.28 20.89
CA GLY A 355 32.52 -27.84 20.75
C GLY A 355 32.57 -29.36 20.52
N LYS A 356 31.58 -30.09 21.03
CA LYS A 356 31.43 -31.53 20.77
C LYS A 356 30.83 -31.82 19.41
N PHE A 357 29.87 -30.97 18.95
CA PHE A 357 29.27 -31.08 17.65
C PHE A 357 30.27 -30.79 16.52
N LEU A 358 31.19 -29.84 16.71
CA LEU A 358 32.26 -29.51 15.77
C LEU A 358 33.28 -30.67 15.57
N LYS A 359 33.35 -31.64 16.49
CA LYS A 359 34.19 -32.85 16.36
C LYS A 359 33.45 -34.04 15.73
N SER A 360 32.17 -33.90 15.40
CA SER A 360 31.35 -34.95 14.83
C SER A 360 31.21 -34.81 13.30
N ARG A 361 30.65 -35.84 12.62
CA ARG A 361 30.29 -35.75 11.19
C ARG A 361 29.28 -34.63 10.91
N GLY A 362 28.58 -34.13 11.92
CA GLY A 362 27.68 -32.99 11.82
C GLY A 362 28.36 -31.64 11.56
N SER A 363 29.69 -31.54 11.81
CA SER A 363 30.46 -30.30 11.58
C SER A 363 30.40 -29.82 10.11
N ILE A 364 30.44 -30.74 9.16
CA ILE A 364 30.34 -30.41 7.71
C ILE A 364 28.98 -29.81 7.43
N GLY A 365 27.90 -30.41 7.93
CA GLY A 365 26.56 -29.88 7.78
C GLY A 365 26.38 -28.48 8.41
N LEU A 366 27.03 -28.25 9.57
CA LEU A 366 27.02 -26.92 10.20
C LEU A 366 27.77 -25.87 9.37
N MET A 367 28.97 -26.21 8.85
CA MET A 367 29.74 -25.31 7.99
C MET A 367 28.99 -24.95 6.72
N LEU A 368 28.37 -25.93 6.05
CA LEU A 368 27.51 -25.69 4.89
C LEU A 368 26.29 -24.82 5.25
N GLY A 369 25.72 -25.04 6.44
CA GLY A 369 24.61 -24.20 6.93
C GLY A 369 25.02 -22.75 7.15
N VAL A 370 26.21 -22.50 7.70
CA VAL A 370 26.78 -21.14 7.85
C VAL A 370 27.04 -20.53 6.47
N LEU A 371 27.65 -21.28 5.55
CA LEU A 371 27.87 -20.81 4.17
C LEU A 371 26.55 -20.41 3.51
N ALA A 372 25.51 -21.23 3.63
CA ALA A 372 24.19 -20.93 3.08
C ALA A 372 23.56 -19.68 3.70
N ILE A 373 23.80 -19.42 5.00
CA ILE A 373 23.37 -18.17 5.64
C ILE A 373 24.10 -16.97 5.02
N LEU A 374 25.41 -17.05 4.86
CA LEU A 374 26.21 -15.98 4.25
C LEU A 374 25.78 -15.69 2.81
N LEU A 375 25.56 -16.73 2.01
CA LEU A 375 25.03 -16.59 0.64
C LEU A 375 23.63 -15.92 0.64
N THR A 376 22.77 -16.26 1.60
CA THR A 376 21.46 -15.62 1.71
C THR A 376 21.60 -14.13 2.03
N VAL A 377 22.48 -13.76 2.96
CA VAL A 377 22.72 -12.34 3.31
C VAL A 377 23.25 -11.58 2.08
N ALA A 378 24.20 -12.15 1.33
CA ALA A 378 24.72 -11.54 0.11
C ALA A 378 23.61 -11.35 -0.96
N ALA A 379 22.75 -12.35 -1.11
CA ALA A 379 21.63 -12.30 -2.07
C ALA A 379 20.58 -11.24 -1.74
N LEU A 380 20.44 -10.82 -0.48
CA LEU A 380 19.50 -9.74 -0.10
C LEU A 380 19.84 -8.38 -0.73
N ALA A 381 21.12 -8.10 -0.91
CA ALA A 381 21.60 -6.84 -1.47
C ALA A 381 21.64 -6.82 -3.02
N LEU A 382 21.33 -7.94 -3.65
CA LEU A 382 21.43 -8.10 -5.10
C LEU A 382 20.05 -8.16 -5.74
N PRO A 383 19.91 -7.73 -7.02
CA PRO A 383 18.63 -7.79 -7.72
C PRO A 383 18.10 -9.23 -7.83
N TRP A 384 16.81 -9.40 -7.49
CA TRP A 384 16.09 -10.68 -7.63
C TRP A 384 15.35 -10.76 -8.96
N TYR A 385 14.84 -9.62 -9.45
CA TYR A 385 14.20 -9.50 -10.74
C TYR A 385 14.42 -8.11 -11.31
N ASN A 386 14.64 -8.01 -12.61
CA ASN A 386 14.80 -6.75 -13.30
C ASN A 386 13.98 -6.71 -14.58
N ILE A 387 13.46 -5.53 -14.92
CA ILE A 387 13.00 -5.16 -16.25
C ILE A 387 13.82 -3.94 -16.64
N THR A 388 14.51 -4.01 -17.77
CA THR A 388 15.31 -2.92 -18.33
C THR A 388 14.82 -2.56 -19.71
N ALA A 389 14.98 -1.31 -20.11
CA ALA A 389 14.69 -0.84 -21.45
C ALA A 389 15.86 -0.04 -22.02
N SER A 390 16.03 -0.13 -23.32
CA SER A 390 16.93 0.73 -24.09
C SER A 390 16.23 1.19 -25.37
N SER A 391 16.42 2.44 -25.74
CA SER A 391 15.84 3.03 -26.95
C SER A 391 16.85 3.87 -27.70
N GLN A 392 16.65 3.98 -29.02
CA GLN A 392 17.47 4.83 -29.90
C GLN A 392 16.93 6.26 -29.99
N ALA A 393 15.70 6.51 -29.51
CA ALA A 393 15.04 7.80 -29.54
C ALA A 393 14.35 8.11 -28.19
N GLY A 394 13.98 9.36 -27.99
CA GLY A 394 13.29 9.82 -26.78
C GLY A 394 14.19 9.89 -25.54
N PRO A 395 13.62 9.93 -24.34
CA PRO A 395 14.33 10.13 -23.06
C PRO A 395 15.36 9.04 -22.74
N LEU A 396 15.25 7.86 -23.34
CA LEU A 396 16.17 6.73 -23.14
C LEU A 396 17.32 6.69 -24.17
N ALA A 397 17.34 7.61 -25.14
CA ALA A 397 18.34 7.62 -26.20
C ALA A 397 19.75 7.83 -25.63
N GLY A 398 20.66 6.92 -25.96
CA GLY A 398 22.06 7.01 -25.56
C GLY A 398 22.39 6.65 -24.11
N GLN A 399 21.38 6.29 -23.28
CA GLN A 399 21.60 5.93 -21.87
C GLN A 399 21.94 4.43 -21.66
N GLY A 400 21.91 3.62 -22.72
CA GLY A 400 22.10 2.18 -22.62
C GLY A 400 20.87 1.46 -22.03
N ASP A 401 21.09 0.34 -21.34
CA ASP A 401 20.01 -0.40 -20.67
C ASP A 401 19.63 0.33 -19.36
N VAL A 402 18.49 0.98 -19.34
CA VAL A 402 17.95 1.68 -18.15
C VAL A 402 16.99 0.75 -17.42
N SER A 403 17.12 0.65 -16.10
CA SER A 403 16.22 -0.18 -15.30
C SER A 403 14.85 0.49 -15.15
N LEU A 404 13.80 -0.16 -15.65
CA LEU A 404 12.40 0.26 -15.45
C LEU A 404 11.85 -0.24 -14.13
N MET A 405 12.17 -1.47 -13.76
CA MET A 405 11.71 -2.11 -12.55
C MET A 405 12.79 -2.99 -11.96
N THR A 406 12.97 -2.92 -10.65
CA THR A 406 13.89 -3.79 -9.91
C THR A 406 13.19 -4.30 -8.66
N ILE A 407 13.35 -5.60 -8.39
CA ILE A 407 12.95 -6.21 -7.13
C ILE A 407 14.22 -6.71 -6.42
N ASP A 408 14.46 -6.26 -5.19
CA ASP A 408 15.56 -6.73 -4.35
C ASP A 408 15.12 -6.90 -2.90
N GLY A 409 15.97 -7.51 -2.07
CA GLY A 409 15.63 -7.79 -0.67
C GLY A 409 15.71 -6.57 0.24
N ILE A 410 16.38 -5.50 -0.16
CA ILE A 410 16.58 -4.29 0.66
C ILE A 410 15.47 -3.28 0.39
N ASN A 411 15.20 -3.01 -0.87
CA ASN A 411 14.31 -1.93 -1.29
C ASN A 411 12.92 -2.45 -1.73
N GLY A 412 12.76 -3.77 -1.84
CA GLY A 412 11.54 -4.36 -2.37
C GLY A 412 11.35 -4.09 -3.85
N LEU A 413 10.11 -3.80 -4.28
CA LEU A 413 9.78 -3.41 -5.65
C LEU A 413 10.05 -1.91 -5.83
N ARG A 414 10.93 -1.59 -6.77
CA ARG A 414 11.21 -0.22 -7.21
C ARG A 414 10.87 -0.07 -8.69
N VAL A 415 10.19 1.00 -9.02
CA VAL A 415 9.92 1.42 -10.39
C VAL A 415 10.66 2.73 -10.65
N ASN A 416 11.32 2.81 -11.81
CA ASN A 416 12.01 4.03 -12.23
C ASN A 416 11.02 4.93 -12.95
N MET A 417 10.77 6.10 -12.37
CA MET A 417 9.91 7.13 -12.97
C MET A 417 10.82 8.12 -13.70
N PHE A 418 10.78 8.10 -15.04
CA PHE A 418 11.64 8.93 -15.90
C PHE A 418 11.24 10.40 -15.97
N LEU A 419 10.12 10.81 -15.36
CA LEU A 419 9.55 12.12 -15.55
C LEU A 419 9.34 12.83 -14.21
N GLY A 420 9.98 13.98 -14.08
CA GLY A 420 9.57 15.01 -13.15
C GLY A 420 8.54 15.91 -13.83
N SER A 421 7.62 16.47 -13.07
CA SER A 421 6.52 17.35 -13.52
C SER A 421 6.95 18.62 -14.27
N ASN A 422 8.23 18.89 -14.43
CA ASN A 422 8.79 20.10 -15.06
C ASN A 422 9.74 19.81 -16.23
N GLY A 423 9.67 18.65 -16.86
CA GLY A 423 10.56 18.29 -17.99
C GLY A 423 12.02 18.10 -17.58
N GLU A 424 12.36 18.20 -16.31
CA GLU A 424 13.66 17.75 -15.80
C GLU A 424 13.60 16.24 -15.60
N SER A 425 14.47 15.51 -16.28
CA SER A 425 14.60 14.07 -16.12
C SER A 425 15.13 13.76 -14.72
N SER A 426 14.26 13.76 -13.71
CA SER A 426 14.60 13.23 -12.40
C SER A 426 14.54 11.72 -12.48
N SER A 427 15.68 11.08 -12.74
CA SER A 427 15.86 9.64 -12.63
C SER A 427 15.74 9.23 -11.15
N GLY A 428 14.50 9.23 -10.63
CA GLY A 428 14.18 8.87 -9.26
C GLY A 428 13.54 7.49 -9.19
N TYR A 429 14.19 6.54 -8.48
CA TYR A 429 13.51 5.29 -8.11
C TYR A 429 12.49 5.57 -7.01
N LYS A 430 11.20 5.39 -7.31
CA LYS A 430 10.16 5.33 -6.28
C LYS A 430 9.91 3.88 -5.87
N SER A 431 9.87 3.60 -4.57
CA SER A 431 9.51 2.29 -4.04
C SER A 431 7.99 2.20 -3.95
N LEU A 432 7.37 1.32 -4.75
CA LEU A 432 5.92 1.08 -4.73
C LEU A 432 5.45 0.36 -3.45
N PHE A 433 6.35 -0.41 -2.82
CA PHE A 433 6.06 -1.12 -1.58
C PHE A 433 7.13 -0.78 -0.53
N SER A 434 7.32 0.50 -0.21
CA SER A 434 8.17 0.85 0.91
C SER A 434 7.40 0.55 2.20
N THR A 435 7.49 -0.68 2.63
CA THR A 435 7.10 -1.05 3.98
C THR A 435 8.03 -0.34 4.95
N GLN A 436 7.52 0.10 6.10
CA GLN A 436 8.33 0.72 7.16
C GLN A 436 9.47 -0.20 7.64
N ILE A 437 9.36 -1.49 7.37
CA ILE A 437 10.36 -2.51 7.64
C ILE A 437 10.66 -3.23 6.33
N PRO A 438 11.85 -3.05 5.74
CA PRO A 438 12.23 -3.73 4.50
C PRO A 438 12.10 -5.25 4.63
N PHE A 439 11.70 -5.90 3.55
CA PHE A 439 11.58 -7.38 3.49
C PHE A 439 12.87 -8.10 3.89
N SER A 440 14.03 -7.48 3.65
CA SER A 440 15.34 -7.91 4.12
C SER A 440 15.41 -8.09 5.65
N ILE A 441 14.78 -7.22 6.43
CA ILE A 441 14.76 -7.34 7.91
C ILE A 441 13.99 -8.59 8.33
N MET A 442 12.88 -8.92 7.67
CA MET A 442 12.14 -10.17 7.94
C MET A 442 13.02 -11.40 7.68
N MET A 443 13.72 -11.42 6.56
CA MET A 443 14.62 -12.52 6.22
C MET A 443 15.82 -12.58 7.18
N ALA A 444 16.40 -11.44 7.53
CA ALA A 444 17.46 -11.35 8.52
C ALA A 444 17.01 -11.88 9.91
N ALA A 445 15.81 -11.52 10.36
CA ALA A 445 15.24 -12.06 11.59
C ALA A 445 15.08 -13.58 11.53
N GLY A 446 14.60 -14.14 10.43
CA GLY A 446 14.54 -15.58 10.19
C GLY A 446 15.91 -16.26 10.25
N ILE A 447 16.94 -15.63 9.67
CA ILE A 447 18.33 -16.11 9.71
C ILE A 447 18.87 -16.11 11.15
N VAL A 448 18.63 -15.03 11.91
CA VAL A 448 19.03 -14.94 13.33
C VAL A 448 18.38 -16.05 14.16
N LEU A 449 17.07 -16.28 13.99
CA LEU A 449 16.38 -17.36 14.69
C LEU A 449 16.93 -18.74 14.32
N LEU A 450 17.32 -18.95 13.07
CA LEU A 450 17.96 -20.18 12.61
C LEU A 450 19.35 -20.32 13.22
N ALA A 451 20.15 -19.25 13.30
CA ALA A 451 21.45 -19.24 13.93
C ALA A 451 21.36 -19.58 15.44
N LEU A 452 20.37 -19.01 16.15
CA LEU A 452 20.09 -19.35 17.55
C LEU A 452 19.70 -20.81 17.72
N ASP A 453 18.95 -21.40 16.80
CA ASP A 453 18.65 -22.83 16.82
C ASP A 453 19.92 -23.69 16.64
N VAL A 454 20.86 -23.24 15.79
CA VAL A 454 22.17 -23.91 15.62
C VAL A 454 23.02 -23.87 16.90
N ILE A 455 23.09 -22.70 17.54
CA ILE A 455 23.85 -22.52 18.79
C ILE A 455 23.23 -23.36 19.94
N GLY A 456 21.91 -23.45 20.00
CA GLY A 456 21.16 -24.20 21.02
C GLY A 456 20.97 -25.68 20.73
N VAL A 457 21.86 -26.30 19.94
CA VAL A 457 21.71 -27.69 19.45
C VAL A 457 21.55 -28.71 20.58
N LYS A 458 20.38 -29.36 20.57
CA LYS A 458 20.14 -30.59 21.36
C LYS A 458 20.11 -31.85 20.49
N ASN A 459 19.77 -31.73 19.20
CA ASN A 459 19.52 -32.89 18.34
C ASN A 459 19.73 -32.50 16.86
N GLY A 460 20.66 -33.16 16.17
CA GLY A 460 20.98 -32.94 14.76
C GLY A 460 19.81 -33.17 13.83
N LYS A 461 18.92 -34.15 14.10
CA LYS A 461 17.71 -34.39 13.29
C LYS A 461 16.76 -33.20 13.32
N SER A 462 16.59 -32.55 14.48
CA SER A 462 15.72 -31.40 14.64
C SER A 462 16.22 -30.18 13.84
N ILE A 463 17.54 -29.92 13.88
CA ILE A 463 18.15 -28.81 13.16
C ILE A 463 18.13 -29.07 11.68
N GLY A 464 18.51 -30.26 11.23
CA GLY A 464 18.46 -30.64 9.84
C GLY A 464 17.06 -30.41 9.24
N ARG A 465 15.99 -30.74 9.99
CA ARG A 465 14.61 -30.45 9.56
C ARG A 465 14.36 -28.93 9.43
N LYS A 466 14.84 -28.13 10.38
CA LYS A 466 14.66 -26.66 10.34
C LYS A 466 15.39 -26.02 9.16
N PHE A 467 16.61 -26.51 8.85
CA PHE A 467 17.34 -26.06 7.66
C PHE A 467 16.57 -26.37 6.36
N MET A 468 16.02 -27.57 6.23
CA MET A 468 15.22 -27.96 5.07
C MET A 468 13.95 -27.11 4.94
N ILE A 469 13.21 -26.91 6.02
CA ILE A 469 12.01 -26.05 6.04
C ILE A 469 12.40 -24.61 5.69
N SER A 470 13.48 -24.08 6.29
CA SER A 470 13.98 -22.74 5.99
C SER A 470 14.39 -22.59 4.51
N ALA A 471 14.95 -23.62 3.89
CA ALA A 471 15.29 -23.61 2.47
C ALA A 471 14.03 -23.48 1.59
N VAL A 472 13.00 -24.29 1.85
CA VAL A 472 11.73 -24.26 1.11
C VAL A 472 11.03 -22.92 1.29
N THR A 473 10.91 -22.44 2.54
CA THR A 473 10.24 -21.16 2.81
C THR A 473 10.99 -19.96 2.23
N SER A 474 12.32 -20.04 2.09
CA SER A 474 13.11 -18.98 1.47
C SER A 474 12.89 -18.84 -0.04
N LEU A 475 12.35 -19.85 -0.70
CA LEU A 475 11.98 -19.77 -2.12
C LEU A 475 10.61 -19.14 -2.39
N LEU A 476 9.81 -18.95 -1.35
CA LEU A 476 8.45 -18.39 -1.48
C LEU A 476 8.40 -17.03 -2.19
N PRO A 477 9.30 -16.05 -1.93
CA PRO A 477 9.32 -14.78 -2.62
C PRO A 477 9.48 -14.92 -4.14
N PHE A 478 10.30 -15.87 -4.60
CA PHE A 478 10.52 -16.09 -6.03
C PHE A 478 9.30 -16.72 -6.71
N ILE A 479 8.58 -17.59 -6.00
CA ILE A 479 7.30 -18.13 -6.46
C ILE A 479 6.29 -16.99 -6.59
N ILE A 480 6.24 -16.08 -5.61
CA ILE A 480 5.36 -14.91 -5.66
C ILE A 480 5.72 -14.00 -6.83
N ILE A 481 7.02 -13.69 -7.04
CA ILE A 481 7.47 -12.89 -8.19
C ILE A 481 7.07 -13.58 -9.51
N PHE A 482 7.29 -14.88 -9.63
CA PHE A 482 6.95 -15.65 -10.82
C PHE A 482 5.44 -15.58 -11.12
N VAL A 483 4.61 -15.83 -10.11
CA VAL A 483 3.14 -15.74 -10.24
C VAL A 483 2.71 -14.31 -10.57
N PHE A 484 3.30 -13.30 -9.94
CA PHE A 484 3.02 -11.89 -10.22
C PHE A 484 3.33 -11.55 -11.70
N MET A 485 4.48 -11.99 -12.23
CA MET A 485 4.82 -11.77 -13.63
C MET A 485 3.87 -12.50 -14.60
N MET A 486 3.38 -13.68 -14.24
CA MET A 486 2.36 -14.39 -15.03
C MET A 486 1.00 -13.66 -15.03
N GLN A 487 0.68 -12.95 -13.96
CA GLN A 487 -0.57 -12.18 -13.83
C GLN A 487 -0.47 -10.75 -14.36
N LEU A 488 0.70 -10.33 -14.85
CA LEU A 488 0.95 -8.98 -15.33
C LEU A 488 -0.08 -8.50 -16.38
N PRO A 489 -0.50 -9.33 -17.38
CA PRO A 489 -1.54 -8.92 -18.34
C PRO A 489 -2.89 -8.63 -17.69
N SER A 490 -3.29 -9.41 -16.68
CA SER A 490 -4.55 -9.20 -15.96
C SER A 490 -4.50 -7.93 -15.12
N LEU A 491 -3.35 -7.63 -14.52
CA LEU A 491 -3.13 -6.36 -13.79
C LEU A 491 -3.11 -5.18 -14.74
N MET A 492 -2.51 -5.32 -15.93
CA MET A 492 -2.49 -4.27 -16.95
C MET A 492 -3.88 -4.04 -17.55
N SER A 493 -4.68 -5.10 -17.81
CA SER A 493 -6.05 -4.95 -18.30
C SER A 493 -6.96 -4.29 -17.26
N LEU A 494 -6.72 -4.53 -15.97
CA LEU A 494 -7.39 -3.78 -14.90
C LEU A 494 -6.96 -2.32 -14.89
N ALA A 495 -5.66 -2.03 -15.00
CA ALA A 495 -5.16 -0.67 -15.12
C ALA A 495 -5.66 0.02 -16.38
N SER A 496 -5.77 -0.70 -17.50
CA SER A 496 -6.26 -0.17 -18.78
C SER A 496 -7.72 0.23 -18.78
N SER A 497 -8.56 -0.53 -18.08
CA SER A 497 -9.96 -0.14 -17.91
C SER A 497 -10.12 1.17 -17.11
N LEU A 498 -9.02 1.60 -16.46
CA LEU A 498 -8.97 2.80 -15.61
C LEU A 498 -8.24 3.97 -16.30
N MET A 499 -7.61 3.77 -17.47
CA MET A 499 -6.86 4.83 -18.18
C MET A 499 -7.64 5.38 -19.38
N PRO A 500 -7.74 6.71 -19.54
CA PRO A 500 -8.54 7.32 -20.62
C PRO A 500 -7.92 7.22 -22.02
N ASP A 501 -6.60 6.99 -22.15
CA ASP A 501 -5.92 6.93 -23.46
C ASP A 501 -5.51 5.50 -23.82
N GLN A 502 -6.15 4.95 -24.86
CA GLN A 502 -5.96 3.57 -25.30
C GLN A 502 -4.81 3.39 -26.32
N SER A 503 -4.19 4.45 -26.79
CA SER A 503 -3.23 4.36 -27.91
C SER A 503 -1.88 3.76 -27.54
N VAL A 504 -1.41 3.96 -26.30
CA VAL A 504 -0.15 3.36 -25.77
C VAL A 504 -0.42 2.04 -25.05
N LEU A 505 -1.67 1.80 -24.73
CA LEU A 505 -2.09 0.69 -23.90
C LEU A 505 -1.97 -0.66 -24.58
N SER A 506 -2.24 -0.73 -25.88
CA SER A 506 -2.14 -1.97 -26.66
C SER A 506 -0.71 -2.50 -26.71
N GLU A 507 0.27 -1.62 -26.82
CA GLU A 507 1.69 -1.99 -26.85
C GLU A 507 2.19 -2.45 -25.48
N VAL A 508 1.78 -1.75 -24.41
CA VAL A 508 2.11 -2.12 -23.03
C VAL A 508 1.45 -3.45 -22.65
N GLU A 509 0.20 -3.67 -23.05
CA GLU A 509 -0.50 -4.94 -22.83
C GLU A 509 0.13 -6.10 -23.59
N GLN A 510 0.57 -5.88 -24.84
CA GLN A 510 1.29 -6.86 -25.62
C GLN A 510 2.65 -7.20 -24.99
N MET A 511 3.35 -6.20 -24.47
CA MET A 511 4.59 -6.41 -23.72
C MET A 511 4.35 -7.21 -22.44
N ALA A 512 3.31 -6.87 -21.68
CA ALA A 512 2.92 -7.60 -20.48
C ALA A 512 2.59 -9.09 -20.79
N ARG A 513 1.88 -9.37 -21.88
CA ARG A 513 1.60 -10.73 -22.36
C ARG A 513 2.88 -11.48 -22.73
N THR A 514 3.86 -10.79 -23.35
CA THR A 514 5.15 -11.39 -23.72
C THR A 514 5.98 -11.74 -22.49
N ILE A 515 6.01 -10.86 -21.48
CA ILE A 515 6.66 -11.12 -20.18
C ILE A 515 5.98 -12.30 -19.47
N ALA A 516 4.64 -12.31 -19.43
CA ALA A 516 3.87 -13.38 -18.78
C ALA A 516 4.04 -14.75 -19.44
N ALA A 517 4.24 -14.79 -20.76
CA ALA A 517 4.53 -16.03 -21.49
C ALA A 517 5.92 -16.61 -21.16
N ASN A 518 6.88 -15.76 -20.79
CA ASN A 518 8.25 -16.15 -20.46
C ASN A 518 8.74 -15.43 -19.20
N PRO A 519 8.15 -15.67 -18.02
CA PRO A 519 8.41 -14.85 -16.83
C PRO A 519 9.81 -15.04 -16.23
N ILE A 520 10.55 -16.08 -16.62
CA ILE A 520 11.91 -16.35 -16.11
C ILE A 520 12.93 -15.39 -16.72
N SER A 521 12.87 -15.17 -18.01
CA SER A 521 13.72 -14.21 -18.74
C SER A 521 13.25 -14.05 -20.18
N GLY A 522 13.48 -12.88 -20.76
CA GLY A 522 13.18 -12.64 -22.17
C GLY A 522 13.68 -11.29 -22.64
N THR A 523 13.51 -11.06 -23.94
CA THR A 523 13.78 -9.79 -24.61
C THR A 523 12.74 -9.59 -25.70
N VAL A 524 12.22 -8.37 -25.82
CA VAL A 524 11.33 -7.98 -26.92
C VAL A 524 11.72 -6.59 -27.40
N SER A 525 11.65 -6.36 -28.70
CA SER A 525 11.79 -5.04 -29.29
C SER A 525 10.46 -4.64 -29.91
N GLN A 526 9.95 -3.48 -29.52
CA GLN A 526 8.67 -2.96 -29.97
C GLN A 526 8.79 -1.50 -30.36
N GLN A 527 7.99 -1.09 -31.34
CA GLN A 527 7.91 0.29 -31.80
C GLN A 527 6.87 1.03 -30.97
N PHE A 528 7.28 2.06 -30.25
CA PHE A 528 6.37 2.95 -29.54
C PHE A 528 6.25 4.28 -30.28
N PRO A 529 5.05 4.88 -30.36
CA PRO A 529 4.82 6.10 -31.13
C PRO A 529 5.72 7.28 -30.74
N VAL A 530 6.04 7.43 -29.45
CA VAL A 530 6.78 8.58 -28.90
C VAL A 530 8.27 8.32 -28.68
N VAL A 531 8.65 7.09 -28.36
CA VAL A 531 10.03 6.72 -27.99
C VAL A 531 10.76 5.89 -29.05
N GLY A 532 10.12 5.61 -30.18
CA GLY A 532 10.71 4.81 -31.25
C GLY A 532 10.89 3.33 -30.88
N THR A 533 11.83 2.65 -31.55
CA THR A 533 12.11 1.24 -31.28
C THR A 533 12.76 1.09 -29.91
N THR A 534 12.04 0.49 -28.99
CA THR A 534 12.47 0.22 -27.62
C THR A 534 12.68 -1.27 -27.42
N THR A 535 13.84 -1.66 -26.92
CA THR A 535 14.15 -3.03 -26.55
C THR A 535 14.00 -3.19 -25.04
N VAL A 536 13.12 -4.09 -24.64
CA VAL A 536 12.86 -4.42 -23.23
C VAL A 536 13.42 -5.80 -22.92
N LYS A 537 14.21 -5.91 -21.85
CA LYS A 537 14.79 -7.15 -21.33
C LYS A 537 14.29 -7.37 -19.91
N TRP A 538 13.96 -8.59 -19.55
CA TRP A 538 13.53 -8.94 -18.21
C TRP A 538 14.04 -10.30 -17.77
N GLY A 539 14.05 -10.52 -16.45
CA GLY A 539 14.36 -11.82 -15.89
C GLY A 539 14.84 -11.80 -14.46
N PHE A 540 15.01 -13.00 -13.92
CA PHE A 540 15.60 -13.18 -12.60
C PHE A 540 17.05 -12.70 -12.59
N GLY A 541 17.37 -11.90 -11.57
CA GLY A 541 18.70 -11.33 -11.34
C GLY A 541 19.64 -12.27 -10.59
N ILE A 542 20.92 -11.87 -10.48
CA ILE A 542 21.96 -12.64 -9.81
C ILE A 542 21.62 -12.98 -8.35
N GLY A 543 20.91 -12.10 -7.65
CA GLY A 543 20.46 -12.33 -6.28
C GLY A 543 19.53 -13.54 -6.15
N ALA A 544 18.62 -13.75 -7.11
CA ALA A 544 17.73 -14.91 -7.14
C ALA A 544 18.51 -16.23 -7.32
N TYR A 545 19.50 -16.24 -8.19
CA TYR A 545 20.33 -17.45 -8.42
C TYR A 545 21.19 -17.77 -7.22
N ILE A 546 21.81 -16.77 -6.57
CA ILE A 546 22.56 -16.98 -5.32
C ILE A 546 21.64 -17.51 -4.22
N PHE A 547 20.41 -17.01 -4.16
CA PHE A 547 19.39 -17.47 -3.20
C PHE A 547 19.00 -18.93 -3.44
N LEU A 548 18.82 -19.33 -4.69
CA LEU A 548 18.56 -20.71 -5.07
C LEU A 548 19.72 -21.64 -4.66
N VAL A 549 20.95 -21.21 -4.92
CA VAL A 549 22.16 -21.94 -4.47
C VAL A 549 22.19 -22.07 -2.95
N ALA A 550 21.88 -20.99 -2.22
CA ALA A 550 21.82 -21.00 -0.77
C ALA A 550 20.74 -21.97 -0.24
N ALA A 551 19.58 -22.06 -0.91
CA ALA A 551 18.54 -23.01 -0.55
C ALA A 551 18.98 -24.47 -0.77
N ILE A 552 19.62 -24.76 -1.91
CA ILE A 552 20.19 -26.09 -2.20
C ILE A 552 21.22 -26.48 -1.13
N VAL A 553 22.16 -25.58 -0.82
CA VAL A 553 23.19 -25.81 0.22
C VAL A 553 22.54 -26.06 1.59
N ARG A 554 21.43 -25.35 1.94
CA ARG A 554 20.67 -25.61 3.17
C ARG A 554 20.04 -26.99 3.19
N ILE A 555 19.50 -27.46 2.08
CA ILE A 555 18.93 -28.81 1.97
C ILE A 555 20.02 -29.85 2.20
N ILE A 556 21.17 -29.70 1.53
CA ILE A 556 22.32 -30.60 1.71
C ILE A 556 22.81 -30.59 3.16
N ALA A 557 23.00 -29.39 3.74
CA ALA A 557 23.36 -29.23 5.14
C ALA A 557 22.36 -29.92 6.08
N GLY A 558 21.07 -29.76 5.81
CA GLY A 558 19.98 -30.38 6.56
C GLY A 558 20.00 -31.91 6.50
N ILE A 559 20.28 -32.49 5.34
CA ILE A 559 20.41 -33.94 5.16
C ILE A 559 21.61 -34.46 5.95
N ILE A 560 22.77 -33.82 5.82
CA ILE A 560 24.01 -34.23 6.52
C ILE A 560 23.82 -34.15 8.06
N MET A 561 23.20 -33.08 8.56
CA MET A 561 22.92 -32.93 9.98
C MET A 561 21.94 -34.00 10.51
N ARG A 562 20.96 -34.42 9.71
CA ARG A 562 20.04 -35.49 10.12
C ARG A 562 20.71 -36.86 10.22
N SER A 563 21.78 -37.08 9.45
CA SER A 563 22.56 -38.29 9.45
C SER A 563 23.66 -38.30 10.56
N ALA A 564 23.86 -37.18 11.26
CA ALA A 564 24.81 -37.11 12.37
C ALA A 564 24.24 -37.89 13.58
N PRO A 565 25.08 -38.62 14.32
CA PRO A 565 24.66 -39.32 15.52
C PRO A 565 24.10 -38.32 16.55
N GLU A 566 23.04 -38.74 17.24
CA GLU A 566 22.46 -37.91 18.32
C GLU A 566 23.52 -37.62 19.38
N LEU A 567 23.65 -36.36 19.76
CA LEU A 567 24.37 -35.97 20.95
C LEU A 567 23.55 -36.48 22.15
N GLN A 568 23.75 -37.74 22.54
CA GLN A 568 23.17 -38.25 23.77
C GLN A 568 23.71 -37.39 24.92
N GLY A 569 22.80 -36.72 25.63
CA GLY A 569 23.15 -36.03 26.86
C GLY A 569 23.92 -36.99 27.73
N MET A 570 25.11 -36.60 28.22
CA MET A 570 25.77 -37.38 29.26
C MET A 570 24.76 -37.61 30.39
N PRO A 571 24.66 -38.83 30.92
CA PRO A 571 23.90 -39.02 32.14
C PRO A 571 24.41 -37.99 33.15
N VAL A 572 23.50 -37.23 33.72
CA VAL A 572 23.80 -36.35 34.85
C VAL A 572 24.52 -37.26 35.85
N PRO A 573 25.78 -36.96 36.30
CA PRO A 573 26.40 -37.73 37.34
C PRO A 573 25.40 -37.74 38.50
N MET A 574 24.94 -38.93 38.86
CA MET A 574 24.16 -39.04 40.11
C MET A 574 25.03 -38.49 41.23
N PRO A 575 24.50 -37.64 42.09
CA PRO A 575 25.24 -37.23 43.28
C PRO A 575 25.70 -38.49 43.96
N SER A 576 27.03 -38.60 44.27
CA SER A 576 27.61 -39.67 45.00
C SER A 576 26.73 -39.94 46.21
N PRO A 577 26.39 -41.20 46.52
CA PRO A 577 25.64 -41.48 47.72
C PRO A 577 26.43 -40.90 48.89
N PRO A 578 25.78 -40.33 49.91
CA PRO A 578 26.45 -39.79 51.05
C PRO A 578 27.35 -40.91 51.66
N ALA A 579 28.60 -40.56 51.92
CA ALA A 579 29.56 -41.47 52.52
C ALA A 579 28.91 -42.14 53.75
N SER A 580 28.81 -43.46 53.71
CA SER A 580 28.30 -44.22 54.86
C SER A 580 29.15 -43.88 56.10
N THR A 581 28.55 -43.20 57.04
CA THR A 581 29.14 -43.05 58.38
C THR A 581 29.21 -44.43 58.99
N THR A 582 30.42 -44.98 59.06
CA THR A 582 30.73 -46.19 59.85
C THR A 582 30.33 -45.90 61.29
N PRO A 583 29.56 -46.76 61.95
CA PRO A 583 29.29 -46.59 63.39
C PRO A 583 30.56 -46.76 64.20
N ILE A 584 30.89 -45.79 65.02
CA ILE A 584 31.93 -45.86 66.00
C ILE A 584 31.45 -46.87 67.03
N SER A 585 32.26 -47.98 67.20
CA SER A 585 32.04 -48.98 68.21
C SER A 585 32.32 -48.39 69.62
N PRO A 586 31.46 -48.60 70.60
CA PRO A 586 31.75 -48.12 71.95
C PRO A 586 32.82 -48.94 72.60
N GLU A 587 33.87 -48.27 73.06
CA GLU A 587 34.96 -48.82 73.88
C GLU A 587 34.43 -49.18 75.29
N LYS A 588 34.66 -50.41 75.67
CA LYS A 588 34.32 -50.91 77.03
C LYS A 588 35.32 -50.39 78.06
N GLN A 589 34.79 -49.86 79.12
CA GLN A 589 35.33 -50.03 80.48
C GLN A 589 34.41 -50.93 81.23
#